data_bc8e09d0abeae34531161fd489541c94
#
_entry.id   bc8e09d0abeae34531161fd489541c94
#
_cell.length_a   1.000
_cell.length_b   1.000
_cell.length_c   1.000
_cell.angle_alpha   90.00
_cell.angle_beta   90.00
_cell.angle_gamma   90.00
#
_symmetry.space_group_name_H-M   'P 1'
#
loop_
_entity.id
_entity.type
_entity.pdbx_description
1 polymer ?
#
loop_
_entity_poly.entity_id
_entity_poly.type
_entity_poly.pdbx_seq_one_letter_code
_entity_poly.pdbx_strand_id
1 'polypeptide(L)'
;MPLLLDLLEASGELDDEPRYTPAVRDELVAMSAATIDRYLAPVRATEQLRGKSTTKAGPLAFAAPSRSARPAGEIEAEPGFFEVDTVAHCGPTLKGEFTRTVNMTDVLTGWTFTRSIRNNAEKHIISALDAAVGCVPFPVLGMDFDNGSEFINHSVVRWAGDLDIYFTRSRPYRKNDQATIESKNNHLVRRYAFYYRYDTSEEREVLGRLWEQVNVKLNFLTPTRKPIGWGTDKAGRRKRLYDAPRTPLDRLLNTSALTKAQKADLVSYRNQLNPASITRRIIELQDVLIRLAKDKTDQLYLALIPSILPDVHKGVRVRKAS
;
A
#
# COMPACT_ATOMS: atom_id res chain seq x y z
N MET A 1 -7.08 18.52 7.93
CA MET A 1 -8.52 18.85 7.82
C MET A 1 -8.76 20.03 6.88
N PRO A 2 -8.13 21.22 7.02
CA PRO A 2 -8.46 22.38 6.16
C PRO A 2 -8.47 22.07 4.67
N LEU A 3 -7.39 21.58 4.10
CA LEU A 3 -7.30 21.21 2.68
C LEU A 3 -8.48 20.34 2.20
N LEU A 4 -8.90 19.37 3.01
CA LEU A 4 -9.98 18.47 2.62
C LEU A 4 -11.33 19.19 2.57
N LEU A 5 -11.60 20.09 3.53
CA LEU A 5 -12.79 20.93 3.54
C LEU A 5 -12.78 21.89 2.36
N ASP A 6 -11.67 22.58 2.11
CA ASP A 6 -11.52 23.51 0.98
C ASP A 6 -11.82 22.83 -0.37
N LEU A 7 -11.37 21.58 -0.56
CA LEU A 7 -11.65 20.79 -1.78
C LEU A 7 -13.10 20.33 -1.87
N LEU A 8 -13.74 19.98 -0.74
CA LEU A 8 -15.17 19.60 -0.70
C LEU A 8 -16.06 20.82 -0.98
N GLU A 9 -15.74 21.99 -0.42
CA GLU A 9 -16.41 23.25 -0.72
C GLU A 9 -16.26 23.62 -2.21
N ALA A 10 -15.03 23.62 -2.72
CA ALA A 10 -14.75 23.95 -4.12
C ALA A 10 -15.43 23.01 -5.13
N SER A 11 -15.72 21.78 -4.74
CA SER A 11 -16.42 20.80 -5.57
C SER A 11 -17.95 20.78 -5.38
N GLY A 12 -18.52 21.66 -4.55
CA GLY A 12 -19.96 21.74 -4.27
C GLY A 12 -20.52 20.57 -3.44
N GLU A 13 -19.68 19.74 -2.87
CA GLU A 13 -20.13 18.57 -2.08
C GLU A 13 -20.79 18.93 -0.74
N LEU A 14 -20.64 20.15 -0.30
CA LEU A 14 -21.16 20.64 0.97
C LEU A 14 -22.31 21.64 0.80
N ASP A 15 -22.67 22.04 -0.43
CA ASP A 15 -23.65 23.08 -0.72
C ASP A 15 -25.06 22.71 -0.23
N ASP A 16 -25.43 21.45 -0.36
CA ASP A 16 -26.75 20.93 0.03
C ASP A 16 -26.75 20.28 1.44
N GLU A 17 -25.68 20.39 2.23
CA GLU A 17 -25.61 19.82 3.60
C GLU A 17 -26.06 20.87 4.64
N PRO A 18 -27.32 20.81 5.11
CA PRO A 18 -27.87 21.88 5.96
C PRO A 18 -27.20 22.00 7.32
N ARG A 19 -26.46 20.98 7.74
CA ARG A 19 -25.69 21.01 9.00
C ARG A 19 -24.31 21.61 8.83
N TYR A 20 -23.85 21.81 7.61
CA TYR A 20 -22.56 22.42 7.33
C TYR A 20 -22.67 23.94 7.31
N THR A 21 -22.21 24.57 8.37
CA THR A 21 -22.20 26.04 8.55
C THR A 21 -20.78 26.53 8.76
N PRO A 22 -20.48 27.83 8.61
CA PRO A 22 -19.15 28.37 8.92
C PRO A 22 -18.68 28.01 10.33
N ALA A 23 -19.56 28.01 11.33
CA ALA A 23 -19.23 27.63 12.69
C ALA A 23 -18.84 26.14 12.79
N VAL A 24 -19.56 25.24 12.11
CA VAL A 24 -19.22 23.81 12.05
C VAL A 24 -17.89 23.60 11.31
N ARG A 25 -17.62 24.36 10.25
CA ARG A 25 -16.33 24.32 9.58
C ARG A 25 -15.17 24.65 10.53
N ASP A 26 -15.31 25.72 11.31
CA ASP A 26 -14.29 26.12 12.28
C ASP A 26 -14.06 25.07 13.37
N GLU A 27 -15.14 24.45 13.87
CA GLU A 27 -15.06 23.32 14.81
C GLU A 27 -14.33 22.12 14.20
N LEU A 28 -14.64 21.74 12.96
CA LEU A 28 -13.99 20.64 12.25
C LEU A 28 -12.48 20.90 12.05
N VAL A 29 -12.11 22.14 11.73
CA VAL A 29 -10.70 22.54 11.59
C VAL A 29 -9.97 22.48 12.94
N ALA A 30 -10.64 22.85 14.03
CA ALA A 30 -10.09 22.83 15.39
C ALA A 30 -10.01 21.40 15.98
N MET A 31 -10.71 20.42 15.42
CA MET A 31 -10.70 19.06 15.93
C MET A 31 -9.31 18.43 15.91
N SER A 32 -8.92 17.82 17.03
CA SER A 32 -7.72 17.00 17.08
C SER A 32 -7.88 15.69 16.30
N ALA A 33 -6.79 15.16 15.75
CA ALA A 33 -6.79 13.84 15.08
C ALA A 33 -7.39 12.72 15.96
N ALA A 34 -7.09 12.74 17.27
CA ALA A 34 -7.65 11.77 18.21
C ALA A 34 -9.17 11.91 18.40
N THR A 35 -9.70 13.14 18.31
CA THR A 35 -11.13 13.39 18.36
C THR A 35 -11.82 12.85 17.11
N ILE A 36 -11.27 13.13 15.92
CA ILE A 36 -11.75 12.61 14.65
C ILE A 36 -11.75 11.07 14.65
N ASP A 37 -10.66 10.45 15.12
CA ASP A 37 -10.57 8.99 15.18
C ASP A 37 -11.63 8.38 16.09
N ARG A 38 -11.94 9.00 17.23
CA ARG A 38 -13.01 8.54 18.13
C ARG A 38 -14.38 8.63 17.47
N TYR A 39 -14.71 9.71 16.79
CA TYR A 39 -15.99 9.86 16.06
C TYR A 39 -16.13 8.85 14.93
N LEU A 40 -15.05 8.56 14.21
CA LEU A 40 -15.07 7.63 13.08
C LEU A 40 -14.88 6.16 13.50
N ALA A 41 -14.50 5.86 14.74
CA ALA A 41 -14.24 4.50 15.20
C ALA A 41 -15.41 3.53 15.00
N PRO A 42 -16.70 3.89 15.32
CA PRO A 42 -17.84 3.00 15.08
C PRO A 42 -18.02 2.63 13.60
N VAL A 43 -17.91 3.63 12.70
CA VAL A 43 -18.04 3.41 11.25
C VAL A 43 -16.92 2.53 10.73
N ARG A 44 -15.68 2.80 11.13
CA ARG A 44 -14.52 1.99 10.73
C ARG A 44 -14.56 0.55 11.26
N ALA A 45 -15.21 0.31 12.40
CA ALA A 45 -15.33 -1.03 12.96
C ALA A 45 -16.23 -1.94 12.10
N THR A 46 -17.23 -1.38 11.42
CA THR A 46 -18.13 -2.12 10.52
C THR A 46 -17.49 -2.42 9.16
N GLU A 47 -16.49 -1.64 8.76
CA GLU A 47 -15.84 -1.75 7.45
C GLU A 47 -14.58 -2.63 7.43
N GLN A 48 -14.13 -3.15 8.60
CA GLN A 48 -12.89 -3.93 8.68
C GLN A 48 -13.10 -5.38 8.22
N LEU A 49 -12.71 -5.67 6.98
CA LEU A 49 -12.52 -7.04 6.51
C LEU A 49 -11.19 -7.59 7.08
N ARG A 50 -11.29 -8.64 7.88
CA ARG A 50 -10.15 -9.33 8.48
C ARG A 50 -9.77 -10.54 7.64
N GLY A 51 -8.47 -10.80 7.49
CA GLY A 51 -7.94 -11.95 6.78
C GLY A 51 -6.51 -12.24 7.20
N LYS A 52 -5.97 -13.38 6.75
CA LYS A 52 -4.58 -13.78 6.97
C LYS A 52 -3.85 -13.87 5.64
N SER A 53 -2.61 -13.36 5.59
CA SER A 53 -1.72 -13.60 4.47
C SER A 53 -1.21 -15.04 4.51
N THR A 54 -1.28 -15.73 3.37
CA THR A 54 -0.77 -17.10 3.20
C THR A 54 0.64 -17.13 2.61
N THR A 55 1.17 -15.99 2.18
CA THR A 55 2.53 -15.88 1.67
C THR A 55 3.53 -15.92 2.82
N LYS A 56 4.59 -16.75 2.65
CA LYS A 56 5.75 -16.81 3.54
C LYS A 56 6.95 -16.21 2.80
N ALA A 57 7.90 -15.63 3.56
CA ALA A 57 9.18 -15.25 2.99
C ALA A 57 9.83 -16.47 2.31
N GLY A 58 10.23 -16.33 1.05
CA GLY A 58 10.86 -17.40 0.28
C GLY A 58 12.22 -17.79 0.87
N PRO A 59 12.70 -19.03 0.63
CA PRO A 59 14.05 -19.40 1.00
C PRO A 59 15.03 -18.58 0.18
N LEU A 60 16.07 -18.10 0.84
CA LEU A 60 17.17 -17.33 0.26
C LEU A 60 17.83 -18.05 -0.91
N ALA A 61 17.69 -17.54 -2.11
CA ALA A 61 18.47 -17.97 -3.26
C ALA A 61 19.46 -16.87 -3.65
N PHE A 62 20.71 -17.22 -3.60
CA PHE A 62 21.91 -16.59 -4.18
C PHE A 62 22.12 -15.08 -4.08
N ALA A 63 23.31 -14.72 -3.59
CA ALA A 63 23.83 -13.36 -3.57
C ALA A 63 24.10 -12.86 -5.00
N ALA A 64 23.26 -11.94 -5.49
CA ALA A 64 23.69 -11.06 -6.57
C ALA A 64 24.73 -10.07 -5.99
N PRO A 65 25.82 -9.74 -6.73
CA PRO A 65 26.81 -8.80 -6.25
C PRO A 65 26.13 -7.43 -6.07
N SER A 66 26.07 -6.97 -4.83
CA SER A 66 25.71 -5.58 -4.55
C SER A 66 26.79 -4.68 -5.13
N ARG A 67 26.45 -3.88 -6.13
CA ARG A 67 27.24 -2.67 -6.40
C ARG A 67 27.20 -1.83 -5.12
N SER A 68 28.34 -1.29 -4.74
CA SER A 68 28.57 -0.59 -3.47
C SER A 68 27.39 0.28 -3.07
N ALA A 69 26.79 -0.04 -1.92
CA ALA A 69 25.71 0.73 -1.36
C ALA A 69 26.11 2.19 -1.19
N ARG A 70 25.29 3.13 -1.71
CA ARG A 70 25.41 4.51 -1.25
C ARG A 70 25.16 4.52 0.26
N PRO A 71 25.85 5.39 1.03
CA PRO A 71 25.60 5.51 2.45
C PRO A 71 24.12 5.76 2.73
N ALA A 72 23.53 5.08 3.71
CA ALA A 72 22.10 5.17 4.04
C ALA A 72 21.60 6.61 4.24
N GLY A 73 22.48 7.54 4.66
CA GLY A 73 22.14 8.96 4.83
C GLY A 73 21.96 9.74 3.52
N GLU A 74 22.50 9.27 2.39
CA GLU A 74 22.30 9.94 1.08
C GLU A 74 20.99 9.51 0.42
N ILE A 75 20.51 8.30 0.67
CA ILE A 75 19.26 7.76 0.12
C ILE A 75 18.04 8.50 0.68
N GLU A 76 18.13 9.02 1.89
CA GLU A 76 17.05 9.74 2.56
C GLU A 76 17.05 11.25 2.28
N ALA A 77 18.04 11.78 1.55
CA ALA A 77 18.23 13.21 1.37
C ALA A 77 17.38 13.82 0.24
N GLU A 78 17.02 13.01 -0.78
CA GLU A 78 16.26 13.46 -1.96
C GLU A 78 15.23 12.42 -2.40
N PRO A 79 14.11 12.81 -3.06
CA PRO A 79 13.12 11.88 -3.59
C PRO A 79 13.69 11.12 -4.79
N GLY A 80 13.14 9.91 -5.02
CA GLY A 80 13.54 9.06 -6.14
C GLY A 80 14.04 7.68 -5.74
N PHE A 81 14.23 7.43 -4.44
CA PHE A 81 14.57 6.10 -3.93
C PHE A 81 13.32 5.38 -3.45
N PHE A 82 12.98 4.27 -4.11
CA PHE A 82 11.77 3.52 -3.84
C PHE A 82 12.07 2.18 -3.18
N GLU A 83 11.33 1.84 -2.13
CA GLU A 83 11.15 0.45 -1.69
C GLU A 83 10.07 -0.19 -2.56
N VAL A 84 10.33 -1.39 -3.08
CA VAL A 84 9.48 -2.11 -4.03
C VAL A 84 9.17 -3.51 -3.52
N ASP A 85 7.90 -3.89 -3.53
CA ASP A 85 7.45 -5.23 -3.14
C ASP A 85 6.24 -5.68 -3.98
N THR A 86 5.91 -6.98 -3.93
CA THR A 86 4.70 -7.53 -4.52
C THR A 86 3.79 -8.15 -3.47
N VAL A 87 2.52 -7.83 -3.55
CA VAL A 87 1.49 -8.46 -2.71
C VAL A 87 0.65 -9.43 -3.53
N ALA A 88 0.68 -10.71 -3.12
CA ALA A 88 -0.07 -11.78 -3.76
C ALA A 88 -1.56 -11.76 -3.36
N HIS A 89 -2.47 -11.77 -4.33
CA HIS A 89 -3.90 -11.92 -4.10
C HIS A 89 -4.33 -13.38 -4.31
N CYS A 90 -3.76 -14.27 -3.52
CA CYS A 90 -3.93 -15.72 -3.64
C CYS A 90 -5.08 -16.30 -2.81
N GLY A 91 -5.70 -15.50 -1.93
CA GLY A 91 -6.64 -16.04 -0.95
C GLY A 91 -5.97 -17.06 -0.02
N PRO A 92 -6.65 -18.16 0.32
CA PRO A 92 -6.12 -19.16 1.26
C PRO A 92 -5.10 -20.14 0.67
N THR A 93 -4.83 -20.12 -0.64
CA THR A 93 -3.95 -21.07 -1.30
C THR A 93 -3.05 -20.44 -2.33
N LEU A 94 -1.79 -20.91 -2.39
CA LEU A 94 -0.80 -20.48 -3.40
C LEU A 94 -0.88 -21.30 -4.69
N LYS A 95 -1.81 -22.29 -4.77
CA LYS A 95 -1.96 -23.11 -5.97
C LYS A 95 -2.59 -22.33 -7.11
N GLY A 96 -2.11 -22.54 -8.33
CA GLY A 96 -2.61 -21.89 -9.54
C GLY A 96 -2.11 -20.44 -9.73
N GLU A 97 -2.59 -19.81 -10.77
CA GLU A 97 -2.26 -18.43 -11.10
C GLU A 97 -3.18 -17.46 -10.33
N PHE A 98 -2.65 -16.34 -9.93
CA PHE A 98 -3.39 -15.26 -9.25
C PHE A 98 -2.72 -13.92 -9.47
N THR A 99 -3.52 -12.87 -9.43
CA THR A 99 -3.09 -11.48 -9.57
C THR A 99 -2.16 -11.08 -8.43
N ARG A 100 -1.18 -10.25 -8.73
CA ARG A 100 -0.34 -9.56 -7.74
C ARG A 100 -0.47 -8.05 -7.88
N THR A 101 -0.16 -7.33 -6.86
CA THR A 101 0.04 -5.88 -6.88
C THR A 101 1.51 -5.59 -6.67
N VAL A 102 2.14 -4.90 -7.62
CA VAL A 102 3.42 -4.22 -7.40
C VAL A 102 3.13 -2.96 -6.61
N ASN A 103 3.83 -2.80 -5.50
CA ASN A 103 3.74 -1.64 -4.63
C ASN A 103 5.12 -0.99 -4.51
N MET A 104 5.20 0.28 -4.84
CA MET A 104 6.40 1.09 -4.75
C MET A 104 6.14 2.27 -3.83
N THR A 105 7.08 2.60 -2.96
CA THR A 105 6.96 3.75 -2.06
C THR A 105 8.29 4.48 -1.98
N ASP A 106 8.28 5.76 -2.32
CA ASP A 106 9.44 6.65 -2.16
C ASP A 106 9.78 6.86 -0.68
N VAL A 107 11.04 6.64 -0.35
CA VAL A 107 11.51 6.66 1.04
C VAL A 107 11.38 8.04 1.65
N LEU A 108 11.71 9.10 0.92
CA LEU A 108 11.69 10.47 1.45
C LEU A 108 10.27 11.05 1.55
N THR A 109 9.50 11.02 0.48
CA THR A 109 8.18 11.68 0.43
C THR A 109 7.05 10.81 0.91
N GLY A 110 7.21 9.48 0.78
CA GLY A 110 6.14 8.50 0.94
C GLY A 110 5.20 8.45 -0.27
N TRP A 111 5.61 9.01 -1.42
CA TRP A 111 4.88 8.86 -2.68
C TRP A 111 4.73 7.39 -3.04
N THR A 112 3.51 6.99 -3.36
CA THR A 112 3.22 5.58 -3.66
C THR A 112 2.78 5.42 -5.11
N PHE A 113 3.18 4.30 -5.69
CA PHE A 113 2.66 3.79 -6.95
C PHE A 113 2.29 2.33 -6.78
N THR A 114 1.04 1.98 -7.08
CA THR A 114 0.55 0.61 -7.04
C THR A 114 -0.04 0.23 -8.38
N ARG A 115 0.23 -1.01 -8.84
CA ARG A 115 -0.29 -1.55 -10.10
C ARG A 115 -0.57 -3.04 -9.98
N SER A 116 -1.73 -3.47 -10.49
CA SER A 116 -2.06 -4.89 -10.62
C SER A 116 -1.31 -5.52 -11.79
N ILE A 117 -0.77 -6.72 -11.57
CA ILE A 117 -0.11 -7.54 -12.58
C ILE A 117 -0.70 -8.95 -12.58
N ARG A 118 -0.66 -9.63 -13.72
CA ARG A 118 -1.26 -10.95 -13.89
C ARG A 118 -0.66 -12.00 -12.94
N ASN A 119 0.66 -12.03 -12.84
CA ASN A 119 1.43 -12.94 -12.00
C ASN A 119 2.84 -12.34 -11.79
N ASN A 120 3.72 -13.08 -11.15
CA ASN A 120 5.11 -12.66 -10.91
C ASN A 120 6.09 -12.94 -12.06
N ALA A 121 5.61 -13.18 -13.28
CA ALA A 121 6.49 -13.32 -14.43
C ALA A 121 7.20 -12.00 -14.72
N GLU A 122 8.47 -12.09 -15.05
CA GLU A 122 9.40 -11.00 -15.30
C GLU A 122 8.82 -9.89 -16.18
N LYS A 123 8.22 -10.26 -17.32
CA LYS A 123 7.60 -9.30 -18.26
C LYS A 123 6.52 -8.43 -17.61
N HIS A 124 5.77 -8.97 -16.65
CA HIS A 124 4.71 -8.24 -15.96
C HIS A 124 5.28 -7.31 -14.88
N ILE A 125 6.34 -7.75 -14.21
CA ILE A 125 7.10 -6.92 -13.25
C ILE A 125 7.71 -5.73 -13.99
N ILE A 126 8.48 -5.96 -15.06
CA ILE A 126 9.13 -4.89 -15.84
C ILE A 126 8.09 -3.92 -16.39
N SER A 127 6.98 -4.41 -16.96
CA SER A 127 5.91 -3.52 -17.45
C SER A 127 5.28 -2.66 -16.34
N ALA A 128 5.22 -3.16 -15.11
CA ALA A 128 4.73 -2.36 -13.98
C ALA A 128 5.75 -1.31 -13.52
N LEU A 129 7.04 -1.66 -13.52
CA LEU A 129 8.12 -0.75 -13.20
C LEU A 129 8.28 0.35 -14.25
N ASP A 130 8.19 0.04 -15.55
CA ASP A 130 8.16 1.02 -16.65
C ASP A 130 7.01 2.03 -16.45
N ALA A 131 5.82 1.51 -16.16
CA ALA A 131 4.68 2.38 -15.90
C ALA A 131 4.89 3.27 -14.66
N ALA A 132 5.57 2.77 -13.64
CA ALA A 132 5.90 3.56 -12.46
C ALA A 132 6.85 4.70 -12.81
N VAL A 133 7.94 4.41 -13.55
CA VAL A 133 8.91 5.42 -14.01
C VAL A 133 8.22 6.51 -14.84
N GLY A 134 7.25 6.12 -15.69
CA GLY A 134 6.49 7.08 -16.51
C GLY A 134 5.43 7.88 -15.76
N CYS A 135 4.95 7.39 -14.61
CA CYS A 135 3.85 8.02 -13.85
C CYS A 135 4.32 8.83 -12.64
N VAL A 136 5.50 8.55 -12.10
CA VAL A 136 6.05 9.28 -10.96
C VAL A 136 6.50 10.66 -11.42
N PRO A 137 6.13 11.76 -10.74
CA PRO A 137 6.37 13.12 -11.23
C PRO A 137 7.79 13.64 -10.98
N PHE A 138 8.71 12.80 -10.53
CA PHE A 138 10.13 13.13 -10.27
C PHE A 138 11.02 11.97 -10.72
N PRO A 139 12.32 12.20 -10.95
CA PRO A 139 13.23 11.15 -11.38
C PRO A 139 13.28 9.97 -10.41
N VAL A 140 13.22 8.77 -10.94
CA VAL A 140 13.45 7.53 -10.17
C VAL A 140 14.95 7.27 -10.17
N LEU A 141 15.59 7.40 -9.02
CA LEU A 141 17.05 7.30 -8.87
C LEU A 141 17.49 5.90 -8.43
N GLY A 142 16.65 5.22 -7.67
CA GLY A 142 16.97 3.90 -7.17
C GLY A 142 15.75 3.12 -6.69
N MET A 143 15.89 1.80 -6.69
CA MET A 143 14.87 0.87 -6.22
C MET A 143 15.51 -0.19 -5.32
N ASP A 144 14.95 -0.34 -4.11
CA ASP A 144 15.28 -1.41 -3.16
C ASP A 144 14.20 -2.48 -3.19
N PHE A 145 14.60 -3.67 -3.59
CA PHE A 145 13.66 -4.79 -3.76
C PHE A 145 13.73 -5.74 -2.57
N ASP A 146 12.57 -6.31 -2.20
CA ASP A 146 12.56 -7.44 -1.27
C ASP A 146 13.32 -8.64 -1.86
N ASN A 147 13.70 -9.58 -0.98
CA ASN A 147 14.39 -10.81 -1.35
C ASN A 147 13.51 -11.80 -2.15
N GLY A 148 12.41 -11.35 -2.73
CA GLY A 148 11.56 -12.14 -3.59
C GLY A 148 12.28 -12.58 -4.87
N SER A 149 12.18 -13.86 -5.23
CA SER A 149 12.80 -14.42 -6.44
C SER A 149 12.30 -13.76 -7.73
N GLU A 150 11.14 -13.14 -7.69
CA GLU A 150 10.53 -12.39 -8.79
C GLU A 150 11.33 -11.16 -9.23
N PHE A 151 12.05 -10.54 -8.29
CA PHE A 151 12.86 -9.35 -8.55
C PHE A 151 14.32 -9.68 -8.84
N ILE A 152 14.79 -10.87 -8.40
CA ILE A 152 16.19 -11.27 -8.52
C ILE A 152 16.35 -12.09 -9.81
N ASN A 153 16.15 -11.42 -10.94
CA ASN A 153 16.44 -11.99 -12.25
C ASN A 153 17.30 -11.02 -13.07
N HIS A 154 18.02 -11.58 -14.03
CA HIS A 154 18.94 -10.81 -14.88
C HIS A 154 18.25 -9.69 -15.67
N SER A 155 16.97 -9.85 -16.00
CA SER A 155 16.25 -8.89 -16.83
C SER A 155 15.83 -7.66 -16.06
N VAL A 156 15.38 -7.80 -14.80
CA VAL A 156 15.07 -6.63 -13.95
C VAL A 156 16.35 -5.85 -13.64
N VAL A 157 17.46 -6.54 -13.35
CA VAL A 157 18.75 -5.88 -13.11
C VAL A 157 19.25 -5.16 -14.38
N ARG A 158 19.11 -5.79 -15.56
CA ARG A 158 19.47 -5.16 -16.84
C ARG A 158 18.57 -3.96 -17.12
N TRP A 159 17.24 -4.10 -16.96
CA TRP A 159 16.28 -3.03 -17.13
C TRP A 159 16.62 -1.80 -16.25
N ALA A 160 16.95 -2.01 -14.98
CA ALA A 160 17.37 -0.93 -14.10
C ALA A 160 18.69 -0.28 -14.56
N GLY A 161 19.64 -1.10 -15.04
CA GLY A 161 20.91 -0.62 -15.59
C GLY A 161 20.75 0.20 -16.88
N ASP A 162 19.85 -0.20 -17.76
CA ASP A 162 19.55 0.50 -19.02
C ASP A 162 18.90 1.89 -18.77
N LEU A 163 18.24 2.06 -17.64
CA LEU A 163 17.61 3.33 -17.21
C LEU A 163 18.47 4.12 -16.20
N ASP A 164 19.68 3.67 -15.91
CA ASP A 164 20.56 4.25 -14.87
C ASP A 164 19.91 4.32 -13.48
N ILE A 165 18.98 3.40 -13.19
CA ILE A 165 18.33 3.26 -11.89
C ILE A 165 19.20 2.41 -10.99
N TYR A 166 19.56 2.95 -9.83
CA TYR A 166 20.35 2.24 -8.83
C TYR A 166 19.55 1.07 -8.23
N PHE A 167 20.00 -0.15 -8.48
CA PHE A 167 19.35 -1.36 -7.99
C PHE A 167 19.97 -1.80 -6.68
N THR A 168 19.18 -1.87 -5.62
CA THR A 168 19.58 -2.44 -4.34
C THR A 168 18.64 -3.57 -3.92
N ARG A 169 19.07 -4.27 -2.89
CA ARG A 169 18.34 -5.38 -2.30
C ARG A 169 18.46 -5.31 -0.78
N SER A 170 17.36 -5.51 -0.10
CA SER A 170 17.30 -5.60 1.36
C SER A 170 18.22 -6.69 1.87
N ARG A 171 18.93 -6.41 2.97
CA ARG A 171 19.81 -7.38 3.60
C ARG A 171 18.99 -8.51 4.23
N PRO A 172 19.37 -9.77 4.06
CA PRO A 172 18.69 -10.89 4.70
C PRO A 172 18.62 -10.70 6.22
N TYR A 173 17.46 -11.01 6.79
CA TYR A 173 17.18 -10.94 8.24
C TYR A 173 17.28 -9.55 8.90
N ARG A 174 17.38 -8.46 8.14
CA ARG A 174 17.33 -7.08 8.65
C ARG A 174 15.92 -6.51 8.48
N LYS A 175 15.02 -6.81 9.41
CA LYS A 175 13.61 -6.36 9.41
C LYS A 175 13.43 -4.83 9.30
N ASN A 176 14.44 -4.06 9.58
CA ASN A 176 14.36 -2.60 9.54
C ASN A 176 14.67 -2.01 8.15
N ASP A 177 15.22 -2.81 7.22
CA ASP A 177 15.66 -2.32 5.92
C ASP A 177 14.47 -1.99 4.99
N GLN A 178 13.28 -2.55 5.23
CA GLN A 178 12.05 -2.28 4.46
C GLN A 178 10.83 -1.96 5.34
N ALA A 179 11.04 -1.31 6.46
CA ALA A 179 9.97 -1.01 7.40
C ALA A 179 8.85 -0.13 6.77
N THR A 180 9.17 0.67 5.77
CA THR A 180 8.23 1.54 5.07
C THR A 180 7.29 0.74 4.20
N ILE A 181 7.81 -0.18 3.36
CA ILE A 181 6.99 -0.96 2.43
C ILE A 181 6.18 -2.04 3.13
N GLU A 182 6.71 -2.70 4.17
CA GLU A 182 5.95 -3.67 4.97
C GLU A 182 4.72 -3.01 5.62
N SER A 183 4.88 -1.81 6.17
CA SER A 183 3.77 -1.02 6.69
C SER A 183 2.77 -0.68 5.59
N LYS A 184 3.24 -0.31 4.39
CA LYS A 184 2.39 0.02 3.23
C LYS A 184 1.64 -1.20 2.70
N ASN A 185 2.23 -2.38 2.66
CA ASN A 185 1.55 -3.60 2.23
C ASN A 185 0.29 -3.89 3.05
N ASN A 186 0.34 -3.69 4.36
CA ASN A 186 -0.80 -3.86 5.24
C ASN A 186 -1.78 -2.67 5.18
N HIS A 187 -1.26 -1.44 5.32
CA HIS A 187 -2.10 -0.23 5.42
C HIS A 187 -2.59 0.29 4.07
N LEU A 188 -1.98 -0.14 2.95
CA LEU A 188 -2.41 0.21 1.62
C LEU A 188 -3.03 -1.00 0.93
N VAL A 189 -2.21 -1.98 0.50
CA VAL A 189 -2.70 -3.03 -0.40
C VAL A 189 -3.80 -3.86 0.27
N ARG A 190 -3.59 -4.37 1.48
CA ARG A 190 -4.59 -5.19 2.18
C ARG A 190 -5.81 -4.41 2.62
N ARG A 191 -5.66 -3.13 2.95
CA ARG A 191 -6.78 -2.27 3.34
C ARG A 191 -7.75 -2.04 2.20
N TYR A 192 -7.26 -1.85 0.97
CA TYR A 192 -8.11 -1.51 -0.17
C TYR A 192 -8.50 -2.74 -1.00
N ALA A 193 -7.64 -3.75 -1.12
CA ALA A 193 -7.88 -4.94 -1.92
C ALA A 193 -8.16 -6.21 -1.12
N PHE A 194 -8.27 -6.12 0.21
CA PHE A 194 -8.64 -7.22 1.10
C PHE A 194 -7.72 -8.45 1.00
N TYR A 195 -8.25 -9.63 1.36
CA TYR A 195 -7.54 -10.91 1.38
C TYR A 195 -8.15 -11.95 0.44
N TYR A 196 -8.99 -11.50 -0.49
CA TYR A 196 -9.63 -12.38 -1.46
C TYR A 196 -8.64 -12.90 -2.51
N ARG A 197 -9.08 -13.96 -3.21
CA ARG A 197 -8.37 -14.47 -4.36
C ARG A 197 -8.83 -13.75 -5.62
N TYR A 198 -7.88 -13.15 -6.34
CA TYR A 198 -8.11 -12.54 -7.65
C TYR A 198 -7.31 -13.30 -8.69
N ASP A 199 -7.97 -14.04 -9.58
CA ASP A 199 -7.36 -14.89 -10.60
C ASP A 199 -7.98 -14.78 -11.99
N THR A 200 -8.96 -13.88 -12.18
CA THR A 200 -9.54 -13.56 -13.48
C THR A 200 -9.00 -12.24 -14.04
N SER A 201 -9.17 -12.05 -15.37
CA SER A 201 -8.82 -10.77 -16.03
C SER A 201 -9.70 -9.63 -15.53
N GLU A 202 -10.99 -9.89 -15.33
CA GLU A 202 -11.96 -8.88 -14.87
C GLU A 202 -11.59 -8.35 -13.48
N GLU A 203 -11.28 -9.22 -12.54
CA GLU A 203 -10.82 -8.83 -11.20
C GLU A 203 -9.53 -8.00 -11.25
N ARG A 204 -8.60 -8.38 -12.11
CA ARG A 204 -7.35 -7.64 -12.31
C ARG A 204 -7.58 -6.25 -12.89
N GLU A 205 -8.52 -6.10 -13.82
CA GLU A 205 -8.89 -4.80 -14.40
C GLU A 205 -9.57 -3.91 -13.36
N VAL A 206 -10.52 -4.44 -12.60
CA VAL A 206 -11.18 -3.70 -11.51
C VAL A 206 -10.14 -3.29 -10.46
N LEU A 207 -9.22 -4.19 -10.10
CA LEU A 207 -8.12 -3.89 -9.18
C LEU A 207 -7.19 -2.81 -9.75
N GLY A 208 -6.93 -2.80 -11.06
CA GLY A 208 -6.17 -1.74 -11.73
C GLY A 208 -6.82 -0.37 -11.57
N ARG A 209 -8.12 -0.27 -11.87
CA ARG A 209 -8.89 0.97 -11.70
C ARG A 209 -8.95 1.42 -10.23
N LEU A 210 -9.01 0.47 -9.29
CA LEU A 210 -8.94 0.78 -7.86
C LEU A 210 -7.61 1.44 -7.51
N TRP A 211 -6.49 0.90 -8.02
CA TRP A 211 -5.17 1.47 -7.74
C TRP A 211 -4.99 2.87 -8.31
N GLU A 212 -5.56 3.19 -9.45
CA GLU A 212 -5.56 4.56 -10.00
C GLU A 212 -6.16 5.54 -8.97
N GLN A 213 -7.33 5.24 -8.42
CA GLN A 213 -8.00 6.09 -7.44
C GLN A 213 -7.25 6.14 -6.11
N VAL A 214 -6.74 5.00 -5.66
CA VAL A 214 -6.00 4.91 -4.40
C VAL A 214 -4.68 5.66 -4.46
N ASN A 215 -3.94 5.57 -5.58
CA ASN A 215 -2.69 6.33 -5.79
C ASN A 215 -2.95 7.85 -5.71
N VAL A 216 -3.99 8.35 -6.37
CA VAL A 216 -4.38 9.76 -6.28
C VAL A 216 -4.74 10.13 -4.84
N LYS A 217 -5.63 9.38 -4.19
CA LYS A 217 -6.05 9.64 -2.81
C LYS A 217 -4.87 9.71 -1.84
N LEU A 218 -3.94 8.75 -1.95
CA LEU A 218 -2.82 8.66 -1.02
C LEU A 218 -1.77 9.75 -1.25
N ASN A 219 -1.44 10.03 -2.50
CA ASN A 219 -0.38 10.97 -2.84
C ASN A 219 -0.78 12.43 -2.65
N PHE A 220 -2.02 12.77 -2.95
CA PHE A 220 -2.49 14.15 -2.97
C PHE A 220 -3.32 14.55 -1.75
N LEU A 221 -4.07 13.61 -1.14
CA LEU A 221 -5.11 13.92 -0.17
C LEU A 221 -4.89 13.31 1.22
N THR A 222 -4.04 12.27 1.35
CA THR A 222 -3.88 11.56 2.62
C THR A 222 -2.60 11.96 3.34
N PRO A 223 -2.68 12.75 4.42
CA PRO A 223 -1.50 13.10 5.20
C PRO A 223 -1.01 11.89 6.00
N THR A 224 0.29 11.74 6.05
CA THR A 224 1.00 10.72 6.82
C THR A 224 2.03 11.36 7.73
N ARG A 225 2.44 10.65 8.80
CA ARG A 225 3.50 11.07 9.71
C ARG A 225 4.72 10.18 9.50
N LYS A 226 5.89 10.78 9.43
CA LYS A 226 7.16 10.06 9.34
C LYS A 226 7.92 10.12 10.67
N PRO A 227 8.61 9.07 11.05
CA PRO A 227 9.47 9.11 12.22
C PRO A 227 10.68 10.01 11.95
N ILE A 228 10.95 10.94 12.86
CA ILE A 228 12.06 11.91 12.77
C ILE A 228 13.11 11.70 13.85
N GLY A 229 12.95 10.71 14.71
CA GLY A 229 13.90 10.44 15.78
C GLY A 229 13.28 9.78 16.99
N TRP A 230 14.01 9.88 18.10
CA TRP A 230 13.62 9.34 19.38
C TRP A 230 13.71 10.42 20.47
N GLY A 231 12.77 10.42 21.37
CA GLY A 231 12.73 11.23 22.59
C GLY A 231 12.36 10.39 23.79
N THR A 232 12.07 11.03 24.91
CA THR A 232 11.56 10.40 26.13
C THR A 232 10.16 10.91 26.43
N ASP A 233 9.31 10.04 26.96
CA ASP A 233 8.01 10.45 27.50
C ASP A 233 8.15 11.01 28.92
N LYS A 234 7.04 11.48 29.51
CA LYS A 234 7.01 12.03 30.87
C LYS A 234 7.44 11.02 31.96
N ALA A 235 7.43 9.73 31.66
CA ALA A 235 7.85 8.65 32.54
C ALA A 235 9.29 8.18 32.26
N GLY A 236 10.07 8.91 31.45
CA GLY A 236 11.45 8.57 31.09
C GLY A 236 11.60 7.44 30.06
N ARG A 237 10.49 6.91 29.51
CA ARG A 237 10.53 5.80 28.53
C ARG A 237 10.83 6.34 27.14
N ARG A 238 11.62 5.58 26.36
CA ARG A 238 11.94 5.90 24.97
C ARG A 238 10.67 5.96 24.12
N LYS A 239 10.47 7.09 23.43
CA LYS A 239 9.33 7.37 22.55
C LYS A 239 9.81 7.76 21.18
N ARG A 240 9.19 7.19 20.13
CA ARG A 240 9.45 7.60 18.73
C ARG A 240 8.80 8.96 18.44
N LEU A 241 9.57 9.86 17.89
CA LEU A 241 9.10 11.18 17.47
C LEU A 241 8.68 11.13 16.00
N TYR A 242 7.67 11.91 15.66
CA TYR A 242 7.12 11.98 14.31
C TYR A 242 7.00 13.43 13.88
N ASP A 243 7.14 13.66 12.57
CA ASP A 243 6.88 14.96 11.95
C ASP A 243 5.39 15.37 12.04
N ALA A 244 5.08 16.61 11.61
CA ALA A 244 3.71 17.04 11.40
C ALA A 244 3.08 16.24 10.22
N PRO A 245 1.77 15.93 10.30
CA PRO A 245 1.09 15.26 9.19
C PRO A 245 1.21 16.05 7.88
N ARG A 246 1.73 15.40 6.83
CA ARG A 246 1.86 15.98 5.48
C ARG A 246 1.50 14.93 4.44
N THR A 247 0.91 15.36 3.32
CA THR A 247 0.73 14.48 2.16
C THR A 247 2.08 14.20 1.49
N PRO A 248 2.22 13.09 0.74
CA PRO A 248 3.40 12.88 -0.11
C PRO A 248 3.67 14.08 -1.03
N LEU A 249 2.62 14.67 -1.63
CA LEU A 249 2.77 15.89 -2.42
C LEU A 249 3.38 17.05 -1.62
N ASP A 250 2.86 17.32 -0.41
CA ASP A 250 3.39 18.44 0.40
C ASP A 250 4.87 18.24 0.75
N ARG A 251 5.30 16.98 0.97
CA ARG A 251 6.73 16.68 1.16
C ARG A 251 7.53 16.90 -0.12
N LEU A 252 7.01 16.45 -1.25
CA LEU A 252 7.65 16.62 -2.56
C LEU A 252 7.82 18.10 -2.92
N LEU A 253 6.81 18.94 -2.69
CA LEU A 253 6.85 20.38 -2.95
C LEU A 253 7.95 21.11 -2.15
N ASN A 254 8.34 20.54 -0.99
CA ASN A 254 9.42 21.08 -0.15
C ASN A 254 10.83 20.64 -0.57
N THR A 255 10.96 19.88 -1.65
CA THR A 255 12.25 19.42 -2.20
C THR A 255 12.67 20.24 -3.42
N SER A 256 13.91 20.06 -3.87
CA SER A 256 14.44 20.62 -5.11
C SER A 256 14.23 19.75 -6.34
N ALA A 257 13.61 18.55 -6.20
CA ALA A 257 13.47 17.59 -7.28
C ALA A 257 12.57 18.04 -8.43
N LEU A 258 11.74 19.05 -8.22
CA LEU A 258 10.82 19.59 -9.21
C LEU A 258 11.09 21.07 -9.49
N THR A 259 10.91 21.46 -10.75
CA THR A 259 10.88 22.87 -11.15
C THR A 259 9.66 23.59 -10.58
N LYS A 260 9.69 24.92 -10.57
CA LYS A 260 8.54 25.74 -10.13
C LYS A 260 7.28 25.47 -10.96
N ALA A 261 7.43 25.26 -12.28
CA ALA A 261 6.31 24.94 -13.17
C ALA A 261 5.68 23.59 -12.81
N GLN A 262 6.48 22.52 -12.67
CA GLN A 262 5.99 21.20 -12.27
C GLN A 262 5.29 21.23 -10.89
N LYS A 263 5.82 22.00 -9.93
CA LYS A 263 5.15 22.17 -8.64
C LYS A 263 3.79 22.85 -8.79
N ALA A 264 3.70 23.89 -9.62
CA ALA A 264 2.45 24.58 -9.90
C ALA A 264 1.42 23.66 -10.57
N ASP A 265 1.84 22.84 -11.53
CA ASP A 265 0.99 21.87 -12.22
C ASP A 265 0.41 20.83 -11.25
N LEU A 266 1.24 20.28 -10.36
CA LEU A 266 0.78 19.30 -9.36
C LEU A 266 -0.17 19.92 -8.34
N VAL A 267 0.06 21.15 -7.94
CA VAL A 267 -0.87 21.89 -7.05
C VAL A 267 -2.18 22.19 -7.77
N SER A 268 -2.12 22.62 -9.04
CA SER A 268 -3.30 22.84 -9.87
C SER A 268 -4.12 21.55 -10.04
N TYR A 269 -3.46 20.43 -10.32
CA TYR A 269 -4.11 19.13 -10.39
C TYR A 269 -4.79 18.77 -9.05
N ARG A 270 -4.09 18.90 -7.92
CA ARG A 270 -4.67 18.64 -6.60
C ARG A 270 -5.92 19.48 -6.34
N ASN A 271 -5.89 20.75 -6.69
CA ASN A 271 -6.99 21.67 -6.43
C ASN A 271 -8.25 21.38 -7.25
N GLN A 272 -8.14 20.53 -8.29
CA GLN A 272 -9.27 20.06 -9.11
C GLN A 272 -9.83 18.72 -8.62
N LEU A 273 -9.20 18.09 -7.62
CA LEU A 273 -9.66 16.80 -7.11
C LEU A 273 -10.90 16.98 -6.23
N ASN A 274 -11.87 16.11 -6.44
CA ASN A 274 -13.03 15.95 -5.55
C ASN A 274 -12.81 14.75 -4.62
N PRO A 275 -12.51 14.95 -3.33
CA PRO A 275 -12.22 13.87 -2.38
C PRO A 275 -13.38 12.91 -2.15
N ALA A 276 -14.62 13.42 -2.19
CA ALA A 276 -15.81 12.61 -2.01
C ALA A 276 -16.05 11.70 -3.21
N SER A 277 -15.94 12.23 -4.44
CA SER A 277 -16.05 11.44 -5.67
C SER A 277 -15.01 10.34 -5.74
N ILE A 278 -13.74 10.63 -5.43
CA ILE A 278 -12.67 9.63 -5.37
C ILE A 278 -13.01 8.55 -4.34
N THR A 279 -13.54 8.92 -3.18
CA THR A 279 -13.88 7.97 -2.12
C THR A 279 -15.06 7.09 -2.53
N ARG A 280 -16.12 7.66 -3.11
CA ARG A 280 -17.25 6.89 -3.66
C ARG A 280 -16.78 5.90 -4.72
N ARG A 281 -15.93 6.35 -5.64
CA ARG A 281 -15.38 5.47 -6.69
C ARG A 281 -14.55 4.31 -6.14
N ILE A 282 -13.77 4.55 -5.09
CA ILE A 282 -13.03 3.49 -4.39
C ILE A 282 -14.01 2.46 -3.81
N ILE A 283 -15.06 2.90 -3.11
CA ILE A 283 -16.06 2.03 -2.50
C ILE A 283 -16.77 1.20 -3.58
N GLU A 284 -17.23 1.81 -4.67
CA GLU A 284 -17.86 1.10 -5.79
C GLU A 284 -16.96 0.00 -6.36
N LEU A 285 -15.67 0.29 -6.58
CA LEU A 285 -14.70 -0.69 -7.09
C LEU A 285 -14.42 -1.81 -6.09
N GLN A 286 -14.38 -1.49 -4.80
CA GLN A 286 -14.27 -2.48 -3.72
C GLN A 286 -15.49 -3.40 -3.66
N ASP A 287 -16.70 -2.86 -3.81
CA ASP A 287 -17.92 -3.67 -3.84
C ASP A 287 -17.96 -4.60 -5.04
N VAL A 288 -17.48 -4.13 -6.22
CA VAL A 288 -17.32 -5.02 -7.40
C VAL A 288 -16.32 -6.14 -7.10
N LEU A 289 -15.16 -5.84 -6.54
CA LEU A 289 -14.16 -6.86 -6.18
C LEU A 289 -14.71 -7.89 -5.18
N ILE A 290 -15.48 -7.44 -4.19
CA ILE A 290 -16.12 -8.34 -3.23
C ILE A 290 -17.11 -9.27 -3.94
N ARG A 291 -17.98 -8.73 -4.80
CA ARG A 291 -18.94 -9.56 -5.56
C ARG A 291 -18.26 -10.59 -6.45
N LEU A 292 -17.15 -10.23 -7.09
CA LEU A 292 -16.42 -11.16 -7.99
C LEU A 292 -15.65 -12.25 -7.25
N ALA A 293 -15.14 -11.97 -6.05
CA ALA A 293 -14.10 -12.80 -5.45
C ALA A 293 -14.50 -13.47 -4.12
N LYS A 294 -15.51 -12.97 -3.42
CA LYS A 294 -15.83 -13.43 -2.07
C LYS A 294 -16.25 -14.90 -2.05
N ASP A 295 -17.27 -15.29 -2.81
CA ASP A 295 -17.85 -16.63 -2.75
C ASP A 295 -16.85 -17.72 -3.14
N LYS A 296 -16.08 -17.51 -4.22
CA LYS A 296 -15.02 -18.46 -4.60
C LYS A 296 -13.91 -18.54 -3.57
N THR A 297 -13.56 -17.43 -2.92
CA THR A 297 -12.55 -17.43 -1.86
C THR A 297 -13.05 -18.16 -0.62
N ASP A 298 -14.30 -17.95 -0.22
CA ASP A 298 -14.93 -18.65 0.90
C ASP A 298 -15.02 -20.17 0.63
N GLN A 299 -15.35 -20.58 -0.59
CA GLN A 299 -15.32 -21.99 -1.01
C GLN A 299 -13.92 -22.61 -0.90
N LEU A 300 -12.88 -21.86 -1.30
CA LEU A 300 -11.51 -22.31 -1.14
C LEU A 300 -11.11 -22.45 0.34
N TYR A 301 -11.56 -21.56 1.22
CA TYR A 301 -11.36 -21.71 2.66
C TYR A 301 -12.03 -22.97 3.20
N LEU A 302 -13.27 -23.23 2.82
CA LEU A 302 -14.00 -24.44 3.22
C LEU A 302 -13.32 -25.71 2.75
N ALA A 303 -12.82 -25.73 1.51
CA ALA A 303 -12.10 -26.88 0.96
C ALA A 303 -10.75 -27.17 1.66
N LEU A 304 -10.18 -26.21 2.36
CA LEU A 304 -8.93 -26.37 3.13
C LEU A 304 -9.17 -26.78 4.58
N ILE A 305 -10.40 -26.70 5.08
CA ILE A 305 -10.76 -27.27 6.38
C ILE A 305 -10.68 -28.80 6.24
N PRO A 306 -9.80 -29.50 6.97
CA PRO A 306 -9.81 -30.96 6.96
C PRO A 306 -11.22 -31.40 7.33
N SER A 307 -11.81 -32.31 6.56
CA SER A 307 -13.05 -32.96 6.97
C SER A 307 -12.72 -33.75 8.24
N ILE A 308 -12.93 -33.16 9.39
CA ILE A 308 -12.92 -33.83 10.69
C ILE A 308 -14.24 -34.63 10.75
N LEU A 309 -14.41 -35.54 9.82
CA LEU A 309 -15.31 -36.67 10.08
C LEU A 309 -14.54 -37.55 11.04
N PRO A 310 -15.09 -37.86 12.22
CA PRO A 310 -14.52 -38.88 13.08
C PRO A 310 -14.37 -40.14 12.22
N ASP A 311 -13.19 -40.73 12.27
CA ASP A 311 -12.94 -41.98 11.56
C ASP A 311 -13.79 -43.05 12.24
N VAL A 312 -15.04 -43.19 11.78
CA VAL A 312 -16.05 -44.12 12.34
C VAL A 312 -15.59 -45.58 12.26
N HIS A 313 -14.51 -45.84 11.50
CA HIS A 313 -13.92 -47.15 11.34
C HIS A 313 -12.81 -47.50 12.34
N LYS A 314 -12.35 -46.54 13.16
CA LYS A 314 -11.49 -46.88 14.31
C LYS A 314 -12.37 -47.26 15.48
N GLY A 315 -12.79 -48.51 15.46
CA GLY A 315 -13.55 -49.11 16.56
C GLY A 315 -12.90 -48.81 17.91
N VAL A 316 -13.70 -48.34 18.86
CA VAL A 316 -13.31 -48.16 20.26
C VAL A 316 -12.81 -49.50 20.78
N ARG A 317 -11.50 -49.64 21.00
CA ARG A 317 -10.94 -50.80 21.72
C ARG A 317 -11.39 -50.67 23.19
N VAL A 318 -12.46 -51.40 23.52
CA VAL A 318 -12.86 -51.58 24.91
C VAL A 318 -11.78 -52.45 25.56
N ARG A 319 -10.99 -51.88 26.47
CA ARG A 319 -10.13 -52.70 27.35
C ARG A 319 -11.04 -53.54 28.22
N LYS A 320 -10.98 -54.89 28.06
CA LYS A 320 -11.54 -55.82 29.05
C LYS A 320 -10.80 -55.58 30.37
N ALA A 321 -11.54 -55.22 31.40
CA ALA A 321 -11.05 -55.24 32.76
C ALA A 321 -10.80 -56.73 33.14
N SER A 322 -9.61 -57.03 33.60
CA SER A 322 -9.24 -58.30 34.25
C SER A 322 -9.52 -58.21 35.71
#